data_2706412120dc14cea42c7f59543dd584
#
_entry.id   2706412120dc14cea42c7f59543dd584
#
_cell.length_a   1.000
_cell.length_b   1.000
_cell.length_c   1.000
_cell.angle_alpha   90.00
_cell.angle_beta   90.00
_cell.angle_gamma   90.00
#
_symmetry.space_group_name_H-M   'P 1'
#
loop_
_entity.id
_entity.type
_entity.pdbx_description
1 polymer ?
#
loop_
_entity_poly.entity_id
_entity_poly.type
_entity_poly.pdbx_seq_one_letter_code
_entity_poly.pdbx_strand_id
1 'polypeptide(L)'
;ESEYQEYKQLQRDAQGDSDQLELLNLGFKDTDFVHNGVRGRMEWASMQYMSRGGTNLTSSNNNGIVTTEFVGVGMPAANKKVSSVDWATASTADGLQDIENVLADAAKEGVSLRYIIMLTTEFSLLKKQKATIDKIKGWINQTSKVVITKKVINEYLAEQENPCQIITINPALRIEDKNHKRTTICPWVRKRICFLEDLRVGDIQHGPIAAEDSESLRKKA
;
A
#
# COMPACT_ATOMS: atom_id res chain seq x y z
N GLU A 1 -14.99 -26.16 -12.03
CA GLU A 1 -15.60 -27.27 -12.82
C GLU A 1 -16.01 -26.81 -14.23
N SER A 2 -16.57 -25.62 -14.41
CA SER A 2 -16.97 -25.10 -15.73
C SER A 2 -15.78 -24.85 -16.67
N GLU A 3 -14.71 -24.24 -16.18
CA GLU A 3 -13.50 -23.92 -16.97
C GLU A 3 -12.75 -25.20 -17.45
N TYR A 4 -12.73 -26.24 -16.63
CA TYR A 4 -12.15 -27.51 -17.02
C TYR A 4 -12.97 -28.25 -18.08
N GLN A 5 -14.30 -28.10 -18.02
CA GLN A 5 -15.21 -28.65 -19.04
C GLN A 5 -15.07 -27.89 -20.36
N GLU A 6 -14.98 -26.55 -20.29
CA GLU A 6 -14.74 -25.68 -21.43
C GLU A 6 -13.38 -26.00 -22.11
N TYR A 7 -12.32 -26.16 -21.32
CA TYR A 7 -11.02 -26.61 -21.83
C TYR A 7 -11.10 -27.97 -22.54
N LYS A 8 -11.79 -28.97 -21.97
CA LYS A 8 -11.97 -30.28 -22.59
C LYS A 8 -12.82 -30.22 -23.86
N GLN A 9 -13.76 -29.33 -23.92
CA GLN A 9 -14.61 -29.15 -25.09
C GLN A 9 -13.81 -28.50 -26.22
N LEU A 10 -13.07 -27.42 -25.93
CA LEU A 10 -12.13 -26.79 -26.86
C LEU A 10 -11.06 -27.79 -27.36
N GLN A 11 -10.54 -28.63 -26.49
CA GLN A 11 -9.55 -29.65 -26.87
C GLN A 11 -10.12 -30.73 -27.80
N ARG A 12 -11.41 -31.04 -27.73
CA ARG A 12 -12.10 -31.99 -28.64
C ARG A 12 -12.41 -31.36 -29.97
N ASP A 13 -12.77 -30.09 -29.97
CA ASP A 13 -13.23 -29.35 -31.12
C ASP A 13 -12.08 -28.71 -31.93
N ALA A 14 -10.88 -28.65 -31.35
CA ALA A 14 -9.68 -28.06 -31.95
C ALA A 14 -9.20 -28.85 -33.16
N GLN A 15 -9.69 -28.51 -34.34
CA GLN A 15 -9.28 -29.11 -35.62
C GLN A 15 -8.47 -28.13 -36.50
N GLY A 16 -8.29 -26.88 -36.09
CA GLY A 16 -7.60 -25.84 -36.85
C GLY A 16 -6.53 -25.09 -36.04
N ASP A 17 -5.63 -24.42 -36.74
CA ASP A 17 -4.54 -23.61 -36.12
C ASP A 17 -5.09 -22.48 -35.21
N SER A 18 -6.27 -21.92 -35.52
CA SER A 18 -6.95 -20.93 -34.69
C SER A 18 -7.40 -21.46 -33.34
N ASP A 19 -7.87 -22.71 -33.32
CA ASP A 19 -8.39 -23.34 -32.11
C ASP A 19 -7.25 -23.80 -31.20
N GLN A 20 -6.10 -24.18 -31.79
CA GLN A 20 -4.87 -24.44 -31.03
C GLN A 20 -4.30 -23.19 -30.38
N LEU A 21 -4.39 -22.04 -31.04
CA LEU A 21 -4.02 -20.74 -30.48
C LEU A 21 -4.95 -20.33 -29.32
N GLU A 22 -6.25 -20.64 -29.39
CA GLU A 22 -7.20 -20.37 -28.32
C GLU A 22 -6.95 -21.25 -27.10
N LEU A 23 -6.62 -22.54 -27.28
CA LEU A 23 -6.21 -23.43 -26.21
C LEU A 23 -4.89 -23.00 -25.54
N LEU A 24 -3.92 -22.54 -26.33
CA LEU A 24 -2.68 -21.96 -25.81
C LEU A 24 -2.96 -20.69 -24.99
N ASN A 25 -3.80 -19.80 -25.51
CA ASN A 25 -4.19 -18.58 -24.81
C ASN A 25 -4.92 -18.85 -23.48
N LEU A 26 -5.76 -19.89 -23.43
CA LEU A 26 -6.42 -20.30 -22.19
C LEU A 26 -5.41 -20.80 -21.15
N GLY A 27 -4.44 -21.62 -21.55
CA GLY A 27 -3.36 -22.10 -20.67
C GLY A 27 -2.44 -20.97 -20.18
N PHE A 28 -2.10 -20.01 -21.06
CA PHE A 28 -1.31 -18.84 -20.67
C PHE A 28 -2.08 -17.89 -19.74
N LYS A 29 -3.40 -17.76 -19.89
CA LYS A 29 -4.25 -16.95 -19.02
C LYS A 29 -4.21 -17.44 -17.57
N ASP A 30 -4.17 -18.74 -17.33
CA ASP A 30 -4.03 -19.31 -15.99
C ASP A 30 -2.65 -19.06 -15.40
N THR A 31 -1.60 -19.14 -16.21
CA THR A 31 -0.23 -18.82 -15.80
C THR A 31 -0.10 -17.35 -15.42
N ASP A 32 -0.65 -16.43 -16.22
CA ASP A 32 -0.70 -15.01 -15.95
C ASP A 32 -1.50 -14.70 -14.68
N PHE A 33 -2.60 -15.40 -14.46
CA PHE A 33 -3.41 -15.25 -13.24
C PHE A 33 -2.62 -15.61 -12.00
N VAL A 34 -1.92 -16.74 -11.99
CA VAL A 34 -1.06 -17.18 -10.88
C VAL A 34 0.07 -16.18 -10.64
N HIS A 35 0.74 -15.72 -11.69
CA HIS A 35 1.82 -14.75 -11.59
C HIS A 35 1.34 -13.39 -11.05
N ASN A 36 0.21 -12.91 -11.52
CA ASN A 36 -0.42 -11.69 -11.01
C ASN A 36 -0.89 -11.84 -9.57
N GLY A 37 -1.30 -13.01 -9.15
CA GLY A 37 -1.63 -13.34 -7.75
C GLY A 37 -0.43 -13.16 -6.81
N VAL A 38 0.75 -13.65 -7.21
CA VAL A 38 1.99 -13.45 -6.45
C VAL A 38 2.36 -11.97 -6.38
N ARG A 39 2.31 -11.25 -7.50
CA ARG A 39 2.57 -9.79 -7.55
C ARG A 39 1.60 -9.02 -6.66
N GLY A 40 0.31 -9.34 -6.71
CA GLY A 40 -0.70 -8.71 -5.84
C GLY A 40 -0.42 -8.97 -4.35
N ARG A 41 0.10 -10.16 -3.99
CA ARG A 41 0.51 -10.47 -2.63
C ARG A 41 1.72 -9.65 -2.19
N MET A 42 2.70 -9.48 -3.06
CA MET A 42 3.88 -8.63 -2.79
C MET A 42 3.47 -7.16 -2.63
N GLU A 43 2.59 -6.65 -3.48
CA GLU A 43 2.04 -5.29 -3.38
C GLU A 43 1.29 -5.12 -2.05
N TRP A 44 0.43 -6.07 -1.68
CA TRP A 44 -0.28 -6.05 -0.41
C TRP A 44 0.70 -5.99 0.77
N ALA A 45 1.72 -6.84 0.78
CA ALA A 45 2.73 -6.88 1.84
C ALA A 45 3.49 -5.54 1.92
N SER A 46 3.95 -5.01 0.80
CA SER A 46 4.67 -3.72 0.75
C SER A 46 3.84 -2.58 1.34
N MET A 47 2.55 -2.50 1.00
CA MET A 47 1.64 -1.50 1.55
C MET A 47 1.41 -1.67 3.06
N GLN A 48 1.36 -2.93 3.55
CA GLN A 48 1.30 -3.20 4.99
C GLN A 48 2.58 -2.77 5.71
N TYR A 49 3.76 -3.05 5.14
CA TYR A 49 5.04 -2.63 5.68
C TYR A 49 5.14 -1.10 5.75
N MET A 50 4.76 -0.40 4.70
CA MET A 50 4.78 1.06 4.68
C MET A 50 3.79 1.68 5.68
N SER A 51 2.57 1.17 5.77
CA SER A 51 1.50 1.79 6.58
C SER A 51 1.57 1.45 8.07
N ARG A 52 2.18 0.33 8.47
CA ARG A 52 2.25 -0.09 9.89
C ARG A 52 3.60 -0.66 10.34
N GLY A 53 4.58 -0.70 9.45
CA GLY A 53 5.92 -1.25 9.74
C GLY A 53 5.98 -2.77 9.76
N GLY A 54 4.99 -3.46 9.18
CA GLY A 54 4.97 -4.91 9.11
C GLY A 54 3.59 -5.49 8.80
N THR A 55 3.50 -6.79 8.70
CA THR A 55 2.24 -7.51 8.46
C THR A 55 2.04 -8.64 9.46
N ASN A 56 0.79 -8.89 9.84
CA ASN A 56 0.44 -10.10 10.57
C ASN A 56 0.21 -11.23 9.57
N LEU A 57 0.95 -12.30 9.73
CA LEU A 57 0.68 -13.57 9.07
C LEU A 57 -0.30 -14.36 9.92
N THR A 58 -1.44 -14.73 9.35
CA THR A 58 -2.52 -15.47 10.02
C THR A 58 -2.96 -16.61 9.12
N SER A 59 -3.63 -17.61 9.68
CA SER A 59 -4.22 -18.71 8.89
C SER A 59 -5.24 -18.22 7.84
N SER A 60 -5.83 -17.04 8.03
CA SER A 60 -6.81 -16.47 7.11
C SER A 60 -6.18 -15.76 5.92
N ASN A 61 -4.97 -15.21 6.08
CA ASN A 61 -4.28 -14.46 5.02
C ASN A 61 -3.04 -15.18 4.46
N ASN A 62 -2.63 -16.28 5.07
CA ASN A 62 -1.54 -17.11 4.60
C ASN A 62 -1.81 -18.59 4.90
N ASN A 63 -2.09 -19.35 3.85
CA ASN A 63 -2.46 -20.76 3.98
C ASN A 63 -1.26 -21.56 4.53
N GLY A 64 -1.51 -22.45 5.49
CA GLY A 64 -0.47 -23.28 6.13
C GLY A 64 0.18 -22.68 7.39
N ILE A 65 -0.11 -21.44 7.76
CA ILE A 65 0.33 -20.88 9.03
C ILE A 65 -0.68 -21.27 10.14
N VAL A 66 -0.16 -21.85 11.21
CA VAL A 66 -0.95 -22.30 12.37
C VAL A 66 -1.01 -21.21 13.44
N THR A 67 0.06 -20.43 13.60
CA THR A 67 0.16 -19.36 14.61
C THR A 67 0.21 -18.00 13.96
N THR A 68 -0.40 -17.01 14.58
CA THR A 68 -0.31 -15.61 14.13
C THR A 68 1.08 -15.08 14.47
N GLU A 69 1.79 -14.61 13.45
CA GLU A 69 3.11 -14.01 13.60
C GLU A 69 3.14 -12.61 12.97
N PHE A 70 3.79 -11.67 13.66
CA PHE A 70 4.04 -10.34 13.13
C PHE A 70 5.43 -10.28 12.49
N VAL A 71 5.44 -10.13 11.18
CA VAL A 71 6.68 -9.91 10.41
C VAL A 71 6.84 -8.40 10.17
N GLY A 72 7.82 -7.81 10.83
CA GLY A 72 8.06 -6.37 10.81
C GLY A 72 9.42 -5.99 10.25
N VAL A 73 9.55 -4.71 9.86
CA VAL A 73 10.80 -4.11 9.37
C VAL A 73 11.71 -3.59 10.50
N GLY A 74 11.43 -3.95 11.76
CA GLY A 74 12.24 -3.49 12.89
C GLY A 74 12.08 -2.00 13.22
N MET A 75 10.98 -1.36 12.82
CA MET A 75 10.74 0.07 13.06
C MET A 75 10.74 0.37 14.56
N PRO A 76 11.61 1.28 15.06
CA PRO A 76 11.65 1.69 16.46
C PRO A 76 10.28 2.24 16.92
N ALA A 77 9.94 2.00 18.19
CA ALA A 77 8.68 2.49 18.76
C ALA A 77 8.61 4.03 18.76
N ALA A 78 9.75 4.71 18.92
CA ALA A 78 9.85 6.17 18.88
C ALA A 78 9.39 6.78 17.53
N ASN A 79 9.53 6.02 16.44
CA ASN A 79 9.12 6.45 15.10
C ASN A 79 7.64 6.21 14.83
N LYS A 80 6.92 5.55 15.76
CA LYS A 80 5.47 5.32 15.68
C LYS A 80 4.73 6.41 16.45
N LYS A 81 4.62 7.59 15.86
CA LYS A 81 3.92 8.73 16.47
C LYS A 81 2.40 8.52 16.39
N VAL A 82 1.70 9.06 17.39
CA VAL A 82 0.24 9.04 17.47
C VAL A 82 -0.24 10.47 17.61
N SER A 83 -1.23 10.87 16.80
CA SER A 83 -1.87 12.19 16.94
C SER A 83 -2.63 12.27 18.26
N SER A 84 -2.66 13.46 18.87
CA SER A 84 -3.37 13.71 20.13
C SER A 84 -4.89 13.66 19.95
N VAL A 85 -5.39 14.05 18.77
CA VAL A 85 -6.82 14.08 18.41
C VAL A 85 -7.04 13.31 17.11
N ASP A 86 -8.13 12.53 17.05
CA ASP A 86 -8.51 11.86 15.80
C ASP A 86 -8.81 12.90 14.71
N TRP A 87 -8.16 12.76 13.57
CA TRP A 87 -8.31 13.67 12.42
C TRP A 87 -9.73 13.75 11.88
N ALA A 88 -10.59 12.79 12.21
CA ALA A 88 -12.00 12.83 11.89
C ALA A 88 -12.75 13.94 12.65
N THR A 89 -12.20 14.44 13.77
CA THR A 89 -12.80 15.51 14.58
C THR A 89 -12.39 16.88 14.04
N ALA A 90 -13.01 17.30 12.95
CA ALA A 90 -12.63 18.49 12.18
C ALA A 90 -12.55 19.80 12.98
N SER A 91 -13.26 19.91 14.11
CA SER A 91 -13.29 21.13 14.95
C SER A 91 -12.07 21.31 15.84
N THR A 92 -11.45 20.24 16.29
CA THR A 92 -10.37 20.25 17.30
C THR A 92 -9.06 19.59 16.82
N ALA A 93 -9.11 18.80 15.75
CA ALA A 93 -7.92 18.21 15.18
C ALA A 93 -7.07 19.27 14.46
N ASP A 94 -5.74 19.15 14.63
CA ASP A 94 -4.74 19.93 13.89
C ASP A 94 -3.72 18.99 13.26
N GLY A 95 -4.14 18.32 12.19
CA GLY A 95 -3.30 17.35 11.49
C GLY A 95 -2.11 17.99 10.80
N LEU A 96 -2.19 19.27 10.44
CA LEU A 96 -1.07 19.99 9.84
C LEU A 96 0.04 20.23 10.89
N GLN A 97 -0.35 20.58 12.13
CA GLN A 97 0.58 20.70 13.24
C GLN A 97 1.19 19.34 13.63
N ASP A 98 0.38 18.27 13.61
CA ASP A 98 0.90 16.91 13.84
C ASP A 98 1.99 16.55 12.82
N ILE A 99 1.80 16.90 11.53
CA ILE A 99 2.79 16.69 10.47
C ILE A 99 4.06 17.51 10.76
N GLU A 100 3.91 18.81 11.04
CA GLU A 100 5.04 19.71 11.34
C GLU A 100 5.85 19.21 12.54
N ASN A 101 5.20 18.73 13.59
CA ASN A 101 5.85 18.18 14.78
C ASN A 101 6.69 16.93 14.44
N VAL A 102 6.18 16.03 13.59
CA VAL A 102 6.92 14.85 13.15
C VAL A 102 8.15 15.25 12.34
N LEU A 103 8.01 16.23 11.43
CA LEU A 103 9.11 16.73 10.61
C LEU A 103 10.18 17.40 11.48
N ALA A 104 9.77 18.20 12.47
CA ALA A 104 10.68 18.86 13.40
C ALA A 104 11.42 17.85 14.30
N ASP A 105 10.73 16.82 14.78
CA ASP A 105 11.35 15.77 15.58
C ASP A 105 12.38 14.97 14.77
N ALA A 106 12.06 14.60 13.52
CA ALA A 106 12.98 13.92 12.63
C ALA A 106 14.22 14.79 12.33
N ALA A 107 14.04 16.09 12.09
CA ALA A 107 15.13 17.03 11.83
C ALA A 107 16.08 17.16 13.03
N LYS A 108 15.58 17.09 14.27
CA LYS A 108 16.42 17.06 15.50
C LYS A 108 17.32 15.82 15.55
N GLU A 109 16.85 14.70 14.98
CA GLU A 109 17.60 13.45 14.86
C GLU A 109 18.52 13.42 13.61
N GLY A 110 18.54 14.49 12.82
CA GLY A 110 19.34 14.60 11.59
C GLY A 110 18.73 13.91 10.38
N VAL A 111 17.43 13.55 10.44
CA VAL A 111 16.70 12.89 9.36
C VAL A 111 15.84 13.90 8.60
N SER A 112 16.03 13.98 7.28
CA SER A 112 15.24 14.87 6.40
C SER A 112 14.12 14.10 5.71
N LEU A 113 12.91 14.19 6.26
CA LEU A 113 11.72 13.57 5.68
C LEU A 113 11.14 14.45 4.57
N ARG A 114 11.09 13.93 3.35
CA ARG A 114 10.69 14.69 2.15
C ARG A 114 9.33 14.34 1.62
N TYR A 115 8.83 13.15 1.91
CA TYR A 115 7.59 12.62 1.35
C TYR A 115 6.67 12.14 2.47
N ILE A 116 5.39 12.43 2.30
CA ILE A 116 4.31 11.97 3.18
C ILE A 116 3.32 11.20 2.33
N ILE A 117 3.18 9.89 2.58
CA ILE A 117 2.21 9.05 1.88
C ILE A 117 1.00 8.83 2.78
N MET A 118 -0.17 9.11 2.27
CA MET A 118 -1.45 8.89 2.95
C MET A 118 -2.55 8.52 1.98
N LEU A 119 -3.63 7.91 2.49
CA LEU A 119 -4.82 7.68 1.68
C LEU A 119 -5.52 8.99 1.34
N THR A 120 -6.23 9.00 0.22
CA THR A 120 -7.09 10.12 -0.18
C THR A 120 -8.15 10.43 0.87
N THR A 121 -8.60 9.43 1.64
CA THR A 121 -9.55 9.59 2.75
C THR A 121 -8.96 10.42 3.90
N GLU A 122 -7.74 10.12 4.33
CA GLU A 122 -7.03 10.85 5.39
C GLU A 122 -6.71 12.29 4.95
N PHE A 123 -6.28 12.46 3.70
CA PHE A 123 -6.13 13.79 3.12
C PHE A 123 -7.45 14.59 3.11
N SER A 124 -8.57 13.91 2.84
CA SER A 124 -9.90 14.55 2.89
C SER A 124 -10.31 14.96 4.29
N LEU A 125 -9.85 14.25 5.33
CA LEU A 125 -10.03 14.68 6.73
C LEU A 125 -9.16 15.89 7.03
N LEU A 126 -7.88 15.86 6.70
CA LEU A 126 -6.92 16.96 6.91
C LEU A 126 -7.43 18.28 6.34
N LYS A 127 -7.86 18.32 5.09
CA LYS A 127 -8.32 19.55 4.44
C LYS A 127 -9.63 20.13 5.00
N LYS A 128 -10.39 19.36 5.79
CA LYS A 128 -11.64 19.78 6.42
C LYS A 128 -11.43 20.33 7.83
N GLN A 129 -10.27 20.13 8.42
CA GLN A 129 -9.97 20.58 9.78
C GLN A 129 -9.93 22.09 9.84
N LYS A 130 -10.57 22.64 10.88
CA LYS A 130 -10.63 24.10 11.10
C LYS A 130 -9.24 24.69 11.23
N ALA A 131 -8.36 24.07 12.03
CA ALA A 131 -6.98 24.51 12.21
C ALA A 131 -6.20 24.57 10.90
N THR A 132 -6.29 23.52 10.05
CA THR A 132 -5.67 23.49 8.72
C THR A 132 -6.18 24.64 7.84
N ILE A 133 -7.52 24.87 7.82
CA ILE A 133 -8.12 25.94 7.03
C ILE A 133 -7.64 27.31 7.50
N ASP A 134 -7.63 27.55 8.81
CA ASP A 134 -7.23 28.83 9.40
C ASP A 134 -5.73 29.10 9.16
N LYS A 135 -4.88 28.09 9.30
CA LYS A 135 -3.43 28.18 9.05
C LYS A 135 -3.12 28.51 7.58
N ILE A 136 -3.77 27.82 6.64
CA ILE A 136 -3.59 28.07 5.21
C ILE A 136 -4.13 29.46 4.82
N LYS A 137 -5.27 29.89 5.37
CA LYS A 137 -5.79 31.25 5.15
C LYS A 137 -4.82 32.32 5.63
N GLY A 138 -4.24 32.15 6.81
CA GLY A 138 -3.22 33.04 7.35
C GLY A 138 -1.99 33.13 6.44
N TRP A 139 -1.53 32.00 5.92
CA TRP A 139 -0.38 31.94 5.02
C TRP A 139 -0.64 32.63 3.67
N ILE A 140 -1.82 32.40 3.05
CA ILE A 140 -2.19 33.05 1.77
C ILE A 140 -2.60 34.54 1.98
N ASN A 141 -2.77 34.99 3.22
CA ASN A 141 -3.24 36.32 3.55
C ASN A 141 -4.66 36.63 3.01
N GLN A 142 -5.54 35.62 2.99
CA GLN A 142 -6.93 35.75 2.50
C GLN A 142 -7.94 35.58 3.62
N THR A 143 -8.86 36.50 3.69
CA THR A 143 -10.03 36.47 4.63
C THR A 143 -11.26 35.77 4.04
N SER A 144 -11.30 35.62 2.72
CA SER A 144 -12.41 35.00 1.98
C SER A 144 -12.36 33.45 2.05
N LYS A 145 -13.42 32.82 1.52
CA LYS A 145 -13.51 31.33 1.47
C LYS A 145 -12.44 30.75 0.55
N VAL A 146 -11.49 30.02 1.12
CA VAL A 146 -10.40 29.37 0.39
C VAL A 146 -10.76 27.90 0.13
N VAL A 147 -10.51 27.41 -1.09
CA VAL A 147 -10.62 25.99 -1.43
C VAL A 147 -9.26 25.32 -1.17
N ILE A 148 -9.20 24.51 -0.13
CA ILE A 148 -7.99 23.75 0.22
C ILE A 148 -7.82 22.59 -0.75
N THR A 149 -6.81 22.68 -1.60
CA THR A 149 -6.39 21.62 -2.52
C THR A 149 -5.07 21.01 -2.08
N LYS A 150 -4.72 19.83 -2.63
CA LYS A 150 -3.42 19.19 -2.37
C LYS A 150 -2.26 20.11 -2.80
N LYS A 151 -2.43 20.83 -3.90
CA LYS A 151 -1.42 21.78 -4.40
C LYS A 151 -1.13 22.86 -3.36
N VAL A 152 -2.18 23.49 -2.82
CA VAL A 152 -2.05 24.57 -1.83
C VAL A 152 -1.37 24.09 -0.55
N ILE A 153 -1.72 22.89 -0.04
CA ILE A 153 -1.04 22.34 1.15
C ILE A 153 0.42 22.00 0.84
N ASN A 154 0.72 21.45 -0.34
CA ASN A 154 2.10 21.14 -0.71
C ASN A 154 2.95 22.41 -0.91
N GLU A 155 2.38 23.49 -1.46
CA GLU A 155 3.04 24.80 -1.55
C GLU A 155 3.35 25.35 -0.15
N TYR A 156 2.38 25.30 0.76
CA TYR A 156 2.59 25.67 2.15
C TYR A 156 3.73 24.87 2.80
N LEU A 157 3.70 23.53 2.67
CA LEU A 157 4.71 22.64 3.26
C LEU A 157 6.09 22.81 2.63
N ALA A 158 6.17 23.21 1.36
CA ALA A 158 7.43 23.46 0.67
C ALA A 158 8.15 24.73 1.18
N GLU A 159 7.42 25.68 1.76
CA GLU A 159 7.97 26.92 2.32
C GLU A 159 8.32 26.81 3.81
N GLN A 160 8.04 25.67 4.45
CA GLN A 160 8.39 25.46 5.85
C GLN A 160 9.89 25.14 6.01
N GLU A 161 10.41 25.23 7.24
CA GLU A 161 11.80 24.93 7.58
C GLU A 161 12.21 23.48 7.16
N ASN A 162 11.28 22.53 7.25
CA ASN A 162 11.46 21.15 6.85
C ASN A 162 10.52 20.84 5.65
N PRO A 163 10.94 21.17 4.42
CA PRO A 163 10.09 21.05 3.26
C PRO A 163 9.75 19.60 2.94
N CYS A 164 8.48 19.33 2.72
CA CYS A 164 8.00 17.99 2.36
C CYS A 164 6.81 18.06 1.38
N GLN A 165 6.49 16.91 0.78
CA GLN A 165 5.40 16.78 -0.18
C GLN A 165 4.43 15.68 0.22
N ILE A 166 3.13 15.98 0.23
CA ILE A 166 2.07 14.99 0.43
C ILE A 166 1.75 14.30 -0.90
N ILE A 167 1.85 12.97 -0.89
CA ILE A 167 1.44 12.07 -1.96
C ILE A 167 0.20 11.31 -1.49
N THR A 168 -0.90 11.48 -2.20
CA THR A 168 -2.14 10.76 -1.90
C THR A 168 -2.25 9.51 -2.76
N ILE A 169 -2.58 8.39 -2.14
CA ILE A 169 -2.78 7.11 -2.80
C ILE A 169 -4.20 6.59 -2.56
N ASN A 170 -4.67 5.74 -3.45
CA ASN A 170 -5.93 5.02 -3.30
C ASN A 170 -5.76 3.59 -3.82
N PRO A 171 -4.90 2.77 -3.16
CA PRO A 171 -4.60 1.43 -3.62
C PRO A 171 -5.82 0.52 -3.46
N ALA A 172 -6.07 -0.30 -4.46
CA ALA A 172 -7.14 -1.28 -4.47
C ALA A 172 -6.64 -2.59 -5.08
N LEU A 173 -6.68 -3.66 -4.31
CA LEU A 173 -6.35 -5.00 -4.76
C LEU A 173 -7.62 -5.83 -4.84
N ARG A 174 -7.80 -6.52 -5.97
CA ARG A 174 -8.85 -7.51 -6.13
C ARG A 174 -8.29 -8.87 -5.74
N ILE A 175 -8.90 -9.48 -4.73
CA ILE A 175 -8.58 -10.82 -4.28
C ILE A 175 -9.77 -11.75 -4.53
N GLU A 176 -9.48 -13.01 -4.78
CA GLU A 176 -10.46 -14.07 -4.93
C GLU A 176 -10.27 -15.07 -3.80
N ASP A 177 -11.35 -15.44 -3.12
CA ASP A 177 -11.33 -16.45 -2.08
C ASP A 177 -11.46 -17.87 -2.68
N LYS A 178 -11.32 -18.90 -1.84
CA LYS A 178 -11.47 -20.30 -2.24
C LYS A 178 -12.86 -20.68 -2.79
N ASN A 179 -13.85 -19.81 -2.64
CA ASN A 179 -15.21 -19.99 -3.15
C ASN A 179 -15.43 -19.16 -4.45
N HIS A 180 -14.35 -18.71 -5.10
CA HIS A 180 -14.38 -17.85 -6.29
C HIS A 180 -15.09 -16.50 -6.09
N LYS A 181 -15.29 -16.08 -4.85
CA LYS A 181 -15.84 -14.77 -4.54
C LYS A 181 -14.74 -13.71 -4.62
N ARG A 182 -14.93 -12.75 -5.53
CA ARG A 182 -14.02 -11.63 -5.73
C ARG A 182 -14.37 -10.48 -4.80
N THR A 183 -13.38 -9.99 -4.08
CA THR A 183 -13.51 -8.83 -3.19
C THR A 183 -12.39 -7.83 -3.48
N THR A 184 -12.71 -6.54 -3.36
CA THR A 184 -11.70 -5.48 -3.47
C THR A 184 -11.32 -5.01 -2.07
N ILE A 185 -10.05 -5.05 -1.76
CA ILE A 185 -9.51 -4.60 -0.47
C ILE A 185 -8.56 -3.42 -0.67
N CYS A 186 -8.49 -2.54 0.33
CA CYS A 186 -7.43 -1.55 0.42
C CYS A 186 -6.26 -2.17 1.20
N PRO A 187 -5.08 -2.34 0.60
CA PRO A 187 -3.93 -2.94 1.27
C PRO A 187 -3.27 -1.99 2.28
N TRP A 188 -3.52 -0.69 2.19
CA TRP A 188 -3.04 0.30 3.15
C TRP A 188 -3.89 0.30 4.42
N VAL A 189 -3.23 0.36 5.59
CA VAL A 189 -3.94 0.43 6.87
C VAL A 189 -4.52 1.84 7.06
N ARG A 190 -5.83 1.92 7.31
CA ARG A 190 -6.53 3.20 7.52
C ARG A 190 -6.00 3.93 8.74
N LYS A 191 -6.14 5.25 8.75
CA LYS A 191 -5.65 6.16 9.80
C LYS A 191 -4.14 6.06 10.01
N ARG A 192 -3.39 5.72 8.96
CA ARG A 192 -1.94 5.65 8.98
C ARG A 192 -1.36 6.54 7.89
N ILE A 193 -0.29 7.23 8.26
CA ILE A 193 0.49 8.10 7.40
C ILE A 193 1.93 7.64 7.49
N CYS A 194 2.59 7.56 6.34
CA CYS A 194 3.99 7.16 6.26
C CYS A 194 4.83 8.38 5.85
N PHE A 195 5.88 8.65 6.61
CA PHE A 195 6.86 9.68 6.32
C PHE A 195 8.13 9.02 5.78
N LEU A 196 8.66 9.54 4.70
CA LEU A 196 9.79 8.96 3.99
C LEU A 196 10.83 10.02 3.65
N GLU A 197 12.09 9.63 3.72
CA GLU A 197 13.22 10.42 3.21
C GLU A 197 13.30 10.32 1.68
N ASP A 198 13.07 9.12 1.12
CA ASP A 198 13.07 8.84 -0.32
C ASP A 198 11.87 7.96 -0.68
N LEU A 199 11.46 8.01 -1.94
CA LEU A 199 10.40 7.15 -2.49
C LEU A 199 10.87 5.71 -2.70
N ARG A 200 12.17 5.47 -2.79
CA ARG A 200 12.74 4.13 -2.82
C ARG A 200 12.93 3.62 -1.39
N VAL A 201 11.93 2.94 -0.86
CA VAL A 201 11.90 2.46 0.54
C VAL A 201 12.65 1.15 0.72
N GLY A 202 12.81 0.36 -0.34
CA GLY A 202 13.47 -0.94 -0.30
C GLY A 202 13.36 -1.70 -1.62
N ASP A 203 13.95 -2.88 -1.63
CA ASP A 203 13.93 -3.78 -2.78
C ASP A 203 13.33 -5.13 -2.39
N ILE A 204 12.62 -5.77 -3.32
CA ILE A 204 12.13 -7.14 -3.17
C ILE A 204 13.21 -8.07 -3.70
N GLN A 205 13.76 -8.90 -2.83
CA GLN A 205 14.73 -9.92 -3.21
C GLN A 205 14.05 -11.28 -3.37
N HIS A 206 14.39 -11.97 -4.45
CA HIS A 206 13.99 -13.34 -4.69
C HIS A 206 15.11 -14.27 -4.24
N GLY A 207 14.78 -15.25 -3.40
CA GLY A 207 15.70 -16.29 -2.97
C GLY A 207 15.20 -17.67 -3.41
N PRO A 208 16.07 -18.65 -3.53
CA PRO A 208 15.67 -20.04 -3.77
C PRO A 208 14.85 -20.55 -2.59
N ILE A 209 13.81 -21.31 -2.87
CA ILE A 209 13.04 -22.02 -1.85
C ILE A 209 13.68 -23.37 -1.54
N ALA A 210 13.54 -23.84 -0.30
CA ALA A 210 14.11 -25.12 0.14
C ALA A 210 13.70 -26.33 -0.75
N ALA A 211 12.54 -26.25 -1.41
CA ALA A 211 12.09 -27.26 -2.36
C ALA A 211 12.95 -27.31 -3.63
N GLU A 212 13.42 -26.16 -4.14
CA GLU A 212 14.31 -26.09 -5.31
C GLU A 212 15.68 -26.68 -4.99
N ASP A 213 16.22 -26.40 -3.81
CA ASP A 213 17.49 -26.97 -3.35
C ASP A 213 17.41 -28.49 -3.20
N SER A 214 16.29 -29.02 -2.71
CA SER A 214 16.08 -30.47 -2.59
C SER A 214 15.99 -31.20 -3.95
N GLU A 215 15.41 -30.53 -4.95
CA GLU A 215 15.31 -31.07 -6.31
C GLU A 215 16.66 -31.03 -7.06
N SER A 216 17.45 -29.97 -6.84
CA SER A 216 18.82 -29.88 -7.38
C SER A 216 19.76 -30.91 -6.80
N LEU A 217 19.59 -31.27 -5.53
CA LEU A 217 20.34 -32.33 -4.86
C LEU A 217 19.93 -33.72 -5.34
N ARG A 218 18.63 -33.96 -5.62
CA ARG A 218 18.16 -35.26 -6.18
C ARG A 218 18.64 -35.50 -7.61
N LYS A 219 18.85 -34.46 -8.41
CA LYS A 219 19.39 -34.58 -9.78
C LYS A 219 20.89 -34.81 -9.82
N LYS A 220 21.63 -34.70 -8.71
CA LYS A 220 23.08 -34.91 -8.58
C LYS A 220 23.44 -36.25 -7.92
N ALA A 221 22.46 -36.98 -7.39
CA ALA A 221 22.59 -38.30 -6.83
C ALA A 221 22.11 -39.37 -7.82
#